data_18e5b7c18fd68197eab13790395419ad
#
_entry.id   18e5b7c18fd68197eab13790395419ad
#
_cell.length_a   1.000
_cell.length_b   1.000
_cell.length_c   1.000
_cell.angle_alpha   90.00
_cell.angle_beta   90.00
_cell.angle_gamma   90.00
#
_symmetry.space_group_name_H-M   'P 1'
#
loop_
_entity.id
_entity.type
_entity.pdbx_description
1 polymer ?
#
loop_
_entity_poly.entity_id
_entity_poly.type
_entity_poly.pdbx_seq_one_letter_code
_entity_poly.pdbx_strand_id
1 'polypeptide(L)'
;MTVAMMLPTTMPLLGIFARITSARPDRALLLALLIVGYLSIWTAFGLLAHAADMALHAMIGSIAVLSSNGWVVGVLVLAIAGVFQFSGLKYRCLDKCRTPFSFVNEHWRGRAERRQSFLLGVNHGLFCVGCCWAIMLLMFVVGTGSVGWMLAIGAVMAIEKNVTWGRRLSAPLGVALLAASGAVLALNVGALLGSWRA
;
A
#
# COMPACT_ATOMS: atom_id res chain seq x y z
N MET A 1 2.85 -12.38 -2.50
CA MET A 1 1.86 -11.30 -2.37
C MET A 1 2.39 -9.97 -2.92
N THR A 2 3.42 -9.36 -2.35
CA THR A 2 3.97 -8.05 -2.75
C THR A 2 4.35 -7.96 -4.24
N VAL A 3 5.04 -8.96 -4.78
CA VAL A 3 5.42 -8.99 -6.20
C VAL A 3 4.18 -8.97 -7.10
N ALA A 4 3.19 -9.82 -6.82
CA ALA A 4 1.99 -9.95 -7.65
C ALA A 4 1.12 -8.68 -7.66
N MET A 5 1.04 -7.96 -6.53
CA MET A 5 0.19 -6.76 -6.40
C MET A 5 0.92 -5.47 -6.79
N MET A 6 2.20 -5.36 -6.45
CA MET A 6 2.95 -4.10 -6.57
C MET A 6 3.77 -3.99 -7.85
N LEU A 7 4.29 -5.10 -8.37
CA LEU A 7 5.08 -5.05 -9.60
C LEU A 7 4.26 -4.58 -10.81
N PRO A 8 3.00 -5.03 -11.03
CA PRO A 8 2.19 -4.51 -12.14
C PRO A 8 1.93 -3.00 -12.06
N THR A 9 1.84 -2.43 -10.85
CA THR A 9 1.61 -0.99 -10.68
C THR A 9 2.82 -0.13 -11.06
N THR A 10 4.03 -0.71 -11.18
CA THR A 10 5.28 -0.03 -11.56
C THR A 10 5.66 -0.21 -13.02
N MET A 11 4.87 -0.98 -13.79
CA MET A 11 5.13 -1.22 -15.22
C MET A 11 5.41 0.04 -16.05
N PRO A 12 4.67 1.17 -15.87
CA PRO A 12 4.97 2.40 -16.60
C PRO A 12 6.38 2.94 -16.33
N LEU A 13 6.84 2.89 -15.08
CA LEU A 13 8.20 3.31 -14.71
C LEU A 13 9.25 2.39 -15.36
N LEU A 14 9.06 1.08 -15.24
CA LEU A 14 9.96 0.09 -15.84
C LEU A 14 10.04 0.25 -17.36
N GLY A 15 8.90 0.50 -18.03
CA GLY A 15 8.84 0.72 -19.47
C GLY A 15 9.62 1.96 -19.93
N ILE A 16 9.48 3.08 -19.19
CA ILE A 16 10.22 4.33 -19.47
C ILE A 16 11.71 4.11 -19.23
N PHE A 17 12.09 3.54 -18.09
CA PHE A 17 13.48 3.29 -17.76
C PHE A 17 14.15 2.34 -18.77
N ALA A 18 13.41 1.28 -19.19
CA ALA A 18 13.86 0.36 -20.23
C ALA A 18 14.10 1.02 -21.59
N ARG A 19 13.33 2.05 -21.94
CA ARG A 19 13.53 2.83 -23.17
C ARG A 19 14.74 3.75 -23.05
N ILE A 20 14.92 4.44 -21.92
CA ILE A 20 16.07 5.32 -21.69
C ILE A 20 17.39 4.54 -21.70
N THR A 21 17.37 3.30 -21.20
CA THR A 21 18.55 2.43 -21.15
C THR A 21 18.69 1.48 -22.35
N SER A 22 17.88 1.65 -23.40
CA SER A 22 17.80 0.71 -24.53
C SER A 22 19.12 0.47 -25.27
N ALA A 23 19.95 1.52 -25.42
CA ALA A 23 21.24 1.45 -26.10
C ALA A 23 22.40 0.89 -25.23
N ARG A 24 22.11 0.47 -24.00
CA ARG A 24 23.15 0.04 -23.06
C ARG A 24 23.31 -1.48 -23.03
N PRO A 25 24.55 -1.97 -22.99
CA PRO A 25 24.81 -3.42 -22.91
C PRO A 25 24.39 -4.01 -21.55
N ASP A 26 24.42 -3.22 -20.48
CA ASP A 26 24.08 -3.63 -19.12
C ASP A 26 22.60 -3.32 -18.71
N ARG A 27 21.73 -3.03 -19.70
CA ARG A 27 20.31 -2.70 -19.51
C ARG A 27 19.58 -3.68 -18.57
N ALA A 28 19.79 -4.98 -18.77
CA ALA A 28 19.13 -6.00 -17.95
C ALA A 28 19.51 -5.91 -16.47
N LEU A 29 20.81 -5.65 -16.19
CA LEU A 29 21.30 -5.45 -14.83
C LEU A 29 20.72 -4.19 -14.20
N LEU A 30 20.65 -3.08 -14.94
CA LEU A 30 20.09 -1.83 -14.44
C LEU A 30 18.61 -1.98 -14.10
N LEU A 31 17.83 -2.66 -14.96
CA LEU A 31 16.43 -2.98 -14.67
C LEU A 31 16.29 -3.90 -13.45
N ALA A 32 17.13 -4.93 -13.34
CA ALA A 32 17.12 -5.82 -12.18
C ALA A 32 17.42 -5.06 -10.88
N LEU A 33 18.41 -4.15 -10.88
CA LEU A 33 18.75 -3.31 -9.73
C LEU A 33 17.60 -2.38 -9.33
N LEU A 34 16.89 -1.81 -10.30
CA LEU A 34 15.70 -0.99 -10.03
C LEU A 34 14.59 -1.85 -9.37
N ILE A 35 14.31 -3.03 -9.89
CA ILE A 35 13.32 -3.94 -9.33
C ILE A 35 13.74 -4.38 -7.91
N VAL A 36 14.99 -4.75 -7.70
CA VAL A 36 15.51 -5.14 -6.38
C VAL A 36 15.39 -3.99 -5.38
N GLY A 37 15.77 -2.76 -5.77
CA GLY A 37 15.60 -1.58 -4.93
C GLY A 37 14.14 -1.32 -4.56
N TYR A 38 13.23 -1.48 -5.50
CA TYR A 38 11.80 -1.35 -5.27
C TYR A 38 11.27 -2.43 -4.30
N LEU A 39 11.61 -3.68 -4.56
CA LEU A 39 11.16 -4.80 -3.75
C LEU A 39 11.76 -4.80 -2.35
N SER A 40 12.99 -4.28 -2.16
CA SER A 40 13.61 -4.17 -0.83
C SER A 40 12.79 -3.29 0.12
N ILE A 41 12.24 -2.18 -0.37
CA ILE A 41 11.35 -1.30 0.41
C ILE A 41 10.05 -2.02 0.77
N TRP A 42 9.45 -2.74 -0.19
CA TRP A 42 8.23 -3.51 0.08
C TRP A 42 8.46 -4.66 1.04
N THR A 43 9.60 -5.33 0.95
CA THR A 43 9.98 -6.40 1.89
C THR A 43 10.17 -5.83 3.29
N ALA A 44 10.89 -4.69 3.42
CA ALA A 44 11.06 -4.01 4.70
C ALA A 44 9.71 -3.58 5.30
N PHE A 45 8.81 -2.98 4.49
CA PHE A 45 7.46 -2.64 4.94
C PHE A 45 6.66 -3.88 5.38
N GLY A 46 6.70 -4.96 4.62
CA GLY A 46 6.01 -6.22 4.95
C GLY A 46 6.50 -6.84 6.25
N LEU A 47 7.82 -6.84 6.48
CA LEU A 47 8.40 -7.31 7.75
C LEU A 47 8.00 -6.44 8.94
N LEU A 48 8.02 -5.11 8.79
CA LEU A 48 7.57 -4.19 9.83
C LEU A 48 6.07 -4.35 10.13
N ALA A 49 5.24 -4.47 9.09
CA ALA A 49 3.81 -4.68 9.25
C ALA A 49 3.50 -6.01 9.95
N HIS A 50 4.22 -7.08 9.59
CA HIS A 50 4.07 -8.39 10.25
C HIS A 50 4.54 -8.36 11.71
N ALA A 51 5.65 -7.71 11.99
CA ALA A 51 6.14 -7.54 13.36
C ALA A 51 5.15 -6.72 14.21
N ALA A 52 4.56 -5.66 13.64
CA ALA A 52 3.54 -4.87 14.30
C ALA A 52 2.26 -5.67 14.55
N ASP A 53 1.84 -6.52 13.61
CA ASP A 53 0.69 -7.43 13.76
C ASP A 53 0.93 -8.45 14.89
N MET A 54 2.10 -9.08 14.93
CA MET A 54 2.49 -9.98 16.01
C MET A 54 2.48 -9.29 17.39
N ALA A 55 3.06 -8.08 17.48
CA ALA A 55 3.07 -7.30 18.71
C ALA A 55 1.66 -6.92 19.15
N LEU A 56 0.80 -6.51 18.21
CA LEU A 56 -0.60 -6.20 18.46
C LEU A 56 -1.37 -7.41 19.01
N HIS A 57 -1.20 -8.58 18.40
CA HIS A 57 -1.83 -9.81 18.87
C HIS A 57 -1.35 -10.22 20.27
N ALA A 58 -0.06 -10.07 20.57
CA ALA A 58 0.48 -10.33 21.90
C ALA A 58 -0.10 -9.36 22.94
N MET A 59 -0.24 -8.08 22.61
CA MET A 59 -0.87 -7.08 23.48
C MET A 59 -2.37 -7.36 23.69
N ILE A 60 -3.10 -7.70 22.63
CA ILE A 60 -4.53 -8.03 22.70
C ILE A 60 -4.75 -9.26 23.59
N GLY A 61 -3.91 -10.30 23.47
CA GLY A 61 -3.98 -11.50 24.29
C GLY A 61 -3.76 -11.24 25.79
N SER A 62 -3.04 -10.16 26.15
CA SER A 62 -2.80 -9.75 27.55
C SER A 62 -3.94 -8.92 28.14
N ILE A 63 -4.86 -8.37 27.33
CA ILE A 63 -5.96 -7.49 27.77
C ILE A 63 -7.29 -8.20 27.54
N ALA A 64 -7.90 -8.73 28.60
CA ALA A 64 -9.14 -9.51 28.55
C ALA A 64 -10.29 -8.81 27.80
N VAL A 65 -10.42 -7.49 27.90
CA VAL A 65 -11.46 -6.71 27.21
C VAL A 65 -11.21 -6.65 25.71
N LEU A 66 -9.96 -6.63 25.26
CA LEU A 66 -9.60 -6.58 23.83
C LEU A 66 -9.68 -7.96 23.19
N SER A 67 -9.36 -9.03 23.92
CA SER A 67 -9.43 -10.41 23.41
C SER A 67 -10.88 -10.83 23.09
N SER A 68 -11.84 -10.31 23.84
CA SER A 68 -13.28 -10.53 23.56
C SER A 68 -13.85 -9.61 22.47
N ASN A 69 -13.15 -8.53 22.11
CA ASN A 69 -13.61 -7.51 21.17
C ASN A 69 -12.65 -7.30 19.98
N GLY A 70 -12.17 -8.39 19.34
CA GLY A 70 -11.25 -8.34 18.19
C GLY A 70 -11.73 -7.48 17.00
N TRP A 71 -13.06 -7.27 16.88
CA TRP A 71 -13.66 -6.40 15.87
C TRP A 71 -13.19 -4.93 15.97
N VAL A 72 -12.77 -4.47 17.17
CA VAL A 72 -12.25 -3.10 17.40
C VAL A 72 -11.03 -2.82 16.53
N VAL A 73 -10.14 -3.79 16.37
CA VAL A 73 -8.95 -3.65 15.50
C VAL A 73 -9.38 -3.45 14.04
N GLY A 74 -10.37 -4.22 13.58
CA GLY A 74 -10.91 -4.07 12.23
C GLY A 74 -11.51 -2.67 11.99
N VAL A 75 -12.28 -2.16 12.96
CA VAL A 75 -12.84 -0.79 12.91
C VAL A 75 -11.74 0.25 12.85
N LEU A 76 -10.71 0.14 13.69
CA LEU A 76 -9.59 1.08 13.70
C LEU A 76 -8.79 1.07 12.40
N VAL A 77 -8.49 -0.09 11.85
CA VAL A 77 -7.77 -0.21 10.57
C VAL A 77 -8.58 0.38 9.42
N LEU A 78 -9.89 0.08 9.37
CA LEU A 78 -10.80 0.68 8.38
C LEU A 78 -10.87 2.20 8.50
N ALA A 79 -10.97 2.72 9.73
CA ALA A 79 -11.00 4.16 9.99
C ALA A 79 -9.69 4.84 9.56
N ILE A 80 -8.54 4.29 9.97
CA ILE A 80 -7.22 4.81 9.61
C ILE A 80 -7.06 4.79 8.08
N ALA A 81 -7.39 3.67 7.42
CA ALA A 81 -7.31 3.55 5.98
C ALA A 81 -8.24 4.56 5.28
N GLY A 82 -9.46 4.75 5.79
CA GLY A 82 -10.43 5.71 5.26
C GLY A 82 -9.97 7.17 5.39
N VAL A 83 -9.52 7.58 6.59
CA VAL A 83 -8.99 8.94 6.84
C VAL A 83 -7.74 9.20 5.99
N PHE A 84 -6.86 8.20 5.88
CA PHE A 84 -5.64 8.34 5.08
C PHE A 84 -5.92 8.63 3.60
N GLN A 85 -7.07 8.18 3.04
CA GLN A 85 -7.46 8.48 1.66
C GLN A 85 -7.55 9.97 1.37
N PHE A 86 -7.86 10.80 2.38
CA PHE A 86 -7.97 12.26 2.25
C PHE A 86 -6.67 12.99 2.61
N SER A 87 -5.62 12.29 3.01
CA SER A 87 -4.39 12.91 3.47
C SER A 87 -3.59 13.55 2.34
N GLY A 88 -3.03 14.73 2.58
CA GLY A 88 -2.11 15.38 1.65
C GLY A 88 -0.86 14.55 1.37
N LEU A 89 -0.42 13.72 2.33
CA LEU A 89 0.71 12.81 2.16
C LEU A 89 0.41 11.78 1.07
N LYS A 90 -0.77 11.13 1.12
CA LYS A 90 -1.18 10.19 0.08
C LYS A 90 -1.12 10.84 -1.31
N TYR A 91 -1.73 12.01 -1.46
CA TYR A 91 -1.79 12.69 -2.76
C TYR A 91 -0.41 13.07 -3.28
N ARG A 92 0.48 13.60 -2.44
CA ARG A 92 1.87 13.91 -2.82
C ARG A 92 2.64 12.68 -3.28
N CYS A 93 2.54 11.57 -2.55
CA CYS A 93 3.18 10.31 -2.91
C CYS A 93 2.56 9.71 -4.19
N LEU A 94 1.23 9.76 -4.31
CA LEU A 94 0.51 9.26 -5.47
C LEU A 94 0.90 10.02 -6.75
N ASP A 95 1.01 11.35 -6.69
CA ASP A 95 1.39 12.18 -7.83
C ASP A 95 2.80 11.82 -8.33
N LYS A 96 3.77 11.57 -7.44
CA LYS A 96 5.10 11.09 -7.83
C LYS A 96 5.06 9.69 -8.49
N CYS A 97 4.20 8.79 -8.02
CA CYS A 97 4.01 7.48 -8.65
C CYS A 97 3.35 7.59 -10.04
N ARG A 98 2.50 8.60 -10.27
CA ARG A 98 1.76 8.82 -11.52
C ARG A 98 2.54 9.56 -12.60
N THR A 99 3.67 10.18 -12.26
CA THR A 99 4.53 10.92 -13.18
C THR A 99 5.89 10.24 -13.36
N PRO A 100 5.93 8.99 -13.90
CA PRO A 100 7.15 8.19 -13.93
C PRO A 100 8.25 8.82 -14.79
N PHE A 101 7.91 9.54 -15.86
CA PHE A 101 8.88 10.21 -16.72
C PHE A 101 9.61 11.33 -15.97
N SER A 102 8.88 12.22 -15.31
CA SER A 102 9.46 13.29 -14.49
C SER A 102 10.29 12.72 -13.35
N PHE A 103 9.80 11.63 -12.74
CA PHE A 103 10.49 10.94 -11.65
C PHE A 103 11.83 10.37 -12.08
N VAL A 104 11.89 9.69 -13.23
CA VAL A 104 13.16 9.17 -13.77
C VAL A 104 14.11 10.31 -14.12
N ASN A 105 13.64 11.36 -14.79
CA ASN A 105 14.47 12.49 -15.19
C ASN A 105 15.07 13.26 -13.98
N GLU A 106 14.34 13.34 -12.88
CA GLU A 106 14.78 13.96 -11.63
C GLU A 106 15.90 13.15 -10.94
N HIS A 107 15.83 11.82 -10.99
CA HIS A 107 16.69 10.92 -10.22
C HIS A 107 17.78 10.24 -11.06
N TRP A 108 17.67 10.24 -12.40
CA TRP A 108 18.61 9.59 -13.30
C TRP A 108 19.53 10.61 -13.97
N ARG A 109 20.82 10.62 -13.60
CA ARG A 109 21.83 11.54 -14.12
C ARG A 109 22.92 10.85 -14.97
N GLY A 110 22.82 9.54 -15.17
CA GLY A 110 23.81 8.77 -15.94
C GLY A 110 25.20 8.65 -15.29
N ARG A 111 25.34 8.94 -14.01
CA ARG A 111 26.59 8.77 -13.23
C ARG A 111 26.38 7.67 -12.19
N ALA A 112 27.39 6.78 -11.97
CA ALA A 112 27.28 5.66 -11.05
C ALA A 112 25.97 4.85 -11.25
N GLU A 113 25.71 4.46 -12.48
CA GLU A 113 24.43 3.97 -13.01
C GLU A 113 23.81 2.84 -12.23
N ARG A 114 24.63 1.87 -11.80
CA ARG A 114 24.13 0.74 -10.98
C ARG A 114 23.55 1.22 -9.66
N ARG A 115 24.25 2.13 -8.98
CA ARG A 115 23.76 2.71 -7.71
C ARG A 115 22.52 3.57 -7.95
N GLN A 116 22.51 4.37 -9.03
CA GLN A 116 21.36 5.20 -9.36
C GLN A 116 20.14 4.37 -9.71
N SER A 117 20.26 3.27 -10.46
CA SER A 117 19.17 2.35 -10.74
C SER A 117 18.58 1.77 -9.48
N PHE A 118 19.41 1.29 -8.56
CA PHE A 118 18.95 0.78 -7.27
C PHE A 118 18.24 1.86 -6.44
N LEU A 119 18.85 3.05 -6.30
CA LEU A 119 18.26 4.17 -5.56
C LEU A 119 16.97 4.69 -6.21
N LEU A 120 16.86 4.65 -7.54
CA LEU A 120 15.63 4.98 -8.25
C LEU A 120 14.51 4.03 -7.85
N GLY A 121 14.80 2.72 -7.77
CA GLY A 121 13.88 1.72 -7.27
C GLY A 121 13.48 1.95 -5.81
N VAL A 122 14.44 2.22 -4.92
CA VAL A 122 14.21 2.53 -3.51
C VAL A 122 13.32 3.75 -3.36
N ASN A 123 13.65 4.87 -4.01
CA ASN A 123 12.86 6.10 -3.93
C ASN A 123 11.44 5.90 -4.46
N HIS A 124 11.28 5.19 -5.59
CA HIS A 124 9.95 4.85 -6.10
C HIS A 124 9.18 3.97 -5.12
N GLY A 125 9.83 2.98 -4.50
CA GLY A 125 9.26 2.13 -3.47
C GLY A 125 8.76 2.92 -2.27
N LEU A 126 9.53 3.90 -1.78
CA LEU A 126 9.13 4.77 -0.66
C LEU A 126 7.86 5.59 -0.98
N PHE A 127 7.80 6.20 -2.17
CA PHE A 127 6.58 6.92 -2.59
C PHE A 127 5.41 5.97 -2.78
N CYS A 128 5.66 4.76 -3.30
CA CYS A 128 4.65 3.74 -3.50
C CYS A 128 4.06 3.26 -2.16
N VAL A 129 4.89 2.94 -1.17
CA VAL A 129 4.44 2.64 0.19
C VAL A 129 3.71 3.84 0.77
N GLY A 130 4.27 5.05 0.66
CA GLY A 130 3.66 6.28 1.16
C GLY A 130 2.26 6.57 0.62
N CYS A 131 1.91 6.12 -0.60
CA CYS A 131 0.57 6.35 -1.14
C CYS A 131 -0.44 5.24 -0.82
N CYS A 132 -0.03 4.03 -0.47
CA CYS A 132 -0.94 2.89 -0.36
C CYS A 132 -0.77 2.01 0.89
N TRP A 133 0.15 2.32 1.82
CA TRP A 133 0.39 1.51 3.03
C TRP A 133 -0.88 1.21 3.82
N ALA A 134 -1.77 2.21 3.97
CA ALA A 134 -2.99 2.07 4.75
C ALA A 134 -3.99 1.08 4.11
N ILE A 135 -4.10 1.07 2.77
CA ILE A 135 -4.92 0.09 2.06
C ILE A 135 -4.32 -1.31 2.19
N MET A 136 -2.98 -1.42 2.20
CA MET A 136 -2.31 -2.71 2.38
C MET A 136 -2.55 -3.32 3.76
N LEU A 137 -2.73 -2.48 4.80
CA LEU A 137 -3.09 -2.97 6.14
C LEU A 137 -4.46 -3.65 6.19
N LEU A 138 -5.38 -3.31 5.28
CA LEU A 138 -6.67 -4.00 5.20
C LEU A 138 -6.53 -5.50 4.96
N MET A 139 -5.43 -5.95 4.34
CA MET A 139 -5.16 -7.38 4.13
C MET A 139 -5.02 -8.16 5.44
N PHE A 140 -4.56 -7.51 6.51
CA PHE A 140 -4.48 -8.15 7.83
C PHE A 140 -5.86 -8.32 8.47
N VAL A 141 -6.81 -7.41 8.19
CA VAL A 141 -8.18 -7.48 8.69
C VAL A 141 -9.02 -8.50 7.94
N VAL A 142 -8.89 -8.52 6.61
CA VAL A 142 -9.70 -9.41 5.74
C VAL A 142 -9.11 -10.82 5.64
N GLY A 143 -7.85 -10.97 6.02
CA GLY A 143 -7.08 -12.22 5.93
C GLY A 143 -6.15 -12.23 4.73
N THR A 144 -4.87 -12.44 5.02
CA THR A 144 -3.78 -12.43 4.03
C THR A 144 -3.86 -13.58 3.00
N GLY A 145 -4.66 -14.61 3.27
CA GLY A 145 -4.87 -15.77 2.40
C GLY A 145 -5.97 -15.60 1.35
N SER A 146 -6.76 -14.52 1.40
CA SER A 146 -7.85 -14.32 0.46
C SER A 146 -7.36 -13.73 -0.87
N VAL A 147 -7.24 -14.59 -1.90
CA VAL A 147 -6.83 -14.19 -3.26
C VAL A 147 -7.79 -13.16 -3.86
N GLY A 148 -9.11 -13.31 -3.61
CA GLY A 148 -10.12 -12.38 -4.11
C GLY A 148 -9.91 -10.95 -3.59
N TRP A 149 -9.69 -10.77 -2.29
CA TRP A 149 -9.40 -9.48 -1.70
C TRP A 149 -8.04 -8.93 -2.12
N MET A 150 -7.04 -9.80 -2.27
CA MET A 150 -5.73 -9.43 -2.80
C MET A 150 -5.85 -8.81 -4.20
N LEU A 151 -6.62 -9.44 -5.08
CA LEU A 151 -6.86 -8.95 -6.44
C LEU A 151 -7.69 -7.66 -6.44
N ALA A 152 -8.73 -7.57 -5.61
CA ALA A 152 -9.57 -6.36 -5.51
C ALA A 152 -8.76 -5.15 -5.03
N ILE A 153 -7.99 -5.28 -3.95
CA ILE A 153 -7.13 -4.22 -3.43
C ILE A 153 -6.03 -3.87 -4.44
N GLY A 154 -5.42 -4.87 -5.08
CA GLY A 154 -4.43 -4.68 -6.13
C GLY A 154 -4.99 -3.91 -7.33
N ALA A 155 -6.21 -4.25 -7.77
CA ALA A 155 -6.91 -3.55 -8.86
C ALA A 155 -7.21 -2.08 -8.50
N VAL A 156 -7.72 -1.83 -7.30
CA VAL A 156 -7.95 -0.45 -6.81
C VAL A 156 -6.66 0.36 -6.87
N MET A 157 -5.56 -0.17 -6.36
CA MET A 157 -4.26 0.52 -6.37
C MET A 157 -3.72 0.71 -7.79
N ALA A 158 -3.90 -0.27 -8.68
CA ALA A 158 -3.51 -0.16 -10.08
C ALA A 158 -4.31 0.93 -10.81
N ILE A 159 -5.62 1.03 -10.56
CA ILE A 159 -6.48 2.08 -11.11
C ILE A 159 -6.06 3.45 -10.57
N GLU A 160 -5.88 3.61 -9.26
CA GLU A 160 -5.45 4.88 -8.66
C GLU A 160 -4.14 5.39 -9.27
N LYS A 161 -3.19 4.50 -9.59
CA LYS A 161 -1.85 4.87 -10.08
C LYS A 161 -1.80 5.07 -11.60
N ASN A 162 -2.45 4.20 -12.37
CA ASN A 162 -2.23 4.12 -13.81
C ASN A 162 -3.32 4.79 -14.65
N VAL A 163 -4.54 4.98 -14.08
CA VAL A 163 -5.66 5.58 -14.82
C VAL A 163 -5.70 7.09 -14.61
N THR A 164 -5.99 7.86 -15.66
CA THR A 164 -6.00 9.34 -15.62
C THR A 164 -6.91 9.91 -14.54
N TRP A 165 -8.11 9.36 -14.37
CA TRP A 165 -9.08 9.74 -13.34
C TRP A 165 -8.88 9.01 -12.01
N GLY A 166 -7.92 8.06 -11.92
CA GLY A 166 -7.71 7.20 -10.74
C GLY A 166 -7.50 7.95 -9.42
N ARG A 167 -6.89 9.16 -9.47
CA ARG A 167 -6.78 10.04 -8.30
C ARG A 167 -8.13 10.39 -7.67
N ARG A 168 -9.20 10.49 -8.48
CA ARG A 168 -10.55 10.79 -7.98
C ARG A 168 -11.17 9.62 -7.22
N LEU A 169 -10.65 8.41 -7.40
CA LEU A 169 -11.12 7.22 -6.72
C LEU A 169 -10.79 7.22 -5.22
N SER A 170 -9.73 7.94 -4.81
CA SER A 170 -9.32 7.99 -3.40
C SER A 170 -10.43 8.54 -2.49
N ALA A 171 -11.15 9.58 -2.89
CA ALA A 171 -12.21 10.17 -2.06
C ALA A 171 -13.41 9.21 -1.85
N PRO A 172 -14.05 8.64 -2.91
CA PRO A 172 -15.15 7.69 -2.70
C PRO A 172 -14.69 6.42 -1.96
N LEU A 173 -13.45 5.95 -2.19
CA LEU A 173 -12.89 4.83 -1.45
C LEU A 173 -12.75 5.17 0.05
N GLY A 174 -12.27 6.38 0.36
CA GLY A 174 -12.17 6.86 1.74
C GLY A 174 -13.53 6.90 2.43
N VAL A 175 -14.56 7.42 1.76
CA VAL A 175 -15.94 7.43 2.27
C VAL A 175 -16.45 6.01 2.49
N ALA A 176 -16.25 5.11 1.53
CA ALA A 176 -16.68 3.70 1.65
C ALA A 176 -16.01 3.00 2.84
N LEU A 177 -14.71 3.20 3.06
CA LEU A 177 -13.99 2.63 4.18
C LEU A 177 -14.48 3.18 5.54
N LEU A 178 -14.73 4.49 5.63
CA LEU A 178 -15.27 5.12 6.83
C LEU A 178 -16.71 4.64 7.10
N ALA A 179 -17.54 4.53 6.07
CA ALA A 179 -18.89 3.99 6.19
C ALA A 179 -18.86 2.52 6.66
N ALA A 180 -17.95 1.69 6.11
CA ALA A 180 -17.76 0.32 6.55
C ALA A 180 -17.30 0.26 8.01
N SER A 181 -16.35 1.11 8.41
CA SER A 181 -15.92 1.23 9.82
C SER A 181 -17.08 1.57 10.75
N GLY A 182 -17.89 2.57 10.38
CA GLY A 182 -19.07 2.97 11.16
C GLY A 182 -20.14 1.89 11.22
N ALA A 183 -20.38 1.17 10.13
CA ALA A 183 -21.34 0.07 10.09
C ALA A 183 -20.91 -1.09 11.02
N VAL A 184 -19.63 -1.52 10.96
CA VAL A 184 -19.10 -2.57 11.84
C VAL A 184 -19.19 -2.15 13.30
N LEU A 185 -18.86 -0.89 13.61
CA LEU A 185 -18.99 -0.33 14.96
C LEU A 185 -20.44 -0.37 15.45
N ALA A 186 -21.39 0.12 14.66
CA ALA A 186 -22.80 0.20 15.03
C ALA A 186 -23.40 -1.20 15.28
N LEU A 187 -23.09 -2.18 14.43
CA LEU A 187 -23.57 -3.54 14.56
C LEU A 187 -23.05 -4.21 15.85
N ASN A 188 -21.78 -4.04 16.17
CA ASN A 188 -21.19 -4.68 17.36
C ASN A 188 -21.57 -3.96 18.66
N VAL A 189 -21.65 -2.64 18.68
CA VAL A 189 -22.14 -1.88 19.85
C VAL A 189 -23.62 -2.16 20.09
N GLY A 190 -24.44 -2.25 19.04
CA GLY A 190 -25.86 -2.63 19.14
C GLY A 190 -26.04 -4.02 19.74
N ALA A 191 -25.23 -5.00 19.36
CA ALA A 191 -25.27 -6.35 19.92
C ALA A 191 -24.88 -6.35 21.43
N LEU A 192 -23.85 -5.59 21.81
CA LEU A 192 -23.43 -5.44 23.21
C LEU A 192 -24.55 -4.80 24.06
N LEU A 193 -25.18 -3.71 23.61
CA LEU A 193 -26.26 -3.06 24.33
C LEU A 193 -27.53 -3.93 24.42
N GLY A 194 -27.81 -4.74 23.40
CA GLY A 194 -28.91 -5.70 23.39
C GLY A 194 -28.73 -6.80 24.44
N SER A 195 -27.51 -7.28 24.63
CA SER A 195 -27.19 -8.32 25.65
C SER A 195 -27.30 -7.84 27.10
N TRP A 196 -27.22 -6.53 27.34
CA TRP A 196 -27.40 -5.94 28.69
C TRP A 196 -28.88 -5.70 29.04
N ARG A 197 -29.77 -5.77 28.05
CA ARG A 197 -31.21 -5.56 28.24
C ARG A 197 -32.03 -6.86 28.32
N ALA A 198 -31.40 -7.98 28.08
CA ALA A 198 -32.00 -9.32 28.21
C ALA A 198 -31.58 -10.01 29.52
#